data_b203ae6d083bcf42a8071e5129b8a2f4
#
_entry.id   b203ae6d083bcf42a8071e5129b8a2f4
#
_cell.length_a   1.000
_cell.length_b   1.000
_cell.length_c   1.000
_cell.angle_alpha   90.00
_cell.angle_beta   90.00
_cell.angle_gamma   90.00
#
_symmetry.space_group_name_H-M   'P 1'
#
loop_
_entity.id
_entity.type
_entity.pdbx_description
1 polymer ?
#
loop_
_entity_poly.entity_id
_entity_poly.type
_entity_poly.pdbx_seq_one_letter_code
_entity_poly.pdbx_strand_id
1 'polypeptide(L)'
;MYHYLDDKEFLSKMRRLSGEIMQRLCHYLKEDHDIGASFYLVGSGARNLILQNESNPVDLDYNLEIVRCEDFDDCRYLKECARKSFNKALNEHQLRDCEDSTSSLTSKRIQFTSGNDTEFTIDVCITCRDEKDNYHRLIHDKKSWALNGGYFWNMAPHSKKLKEKADHIKKCGKWELVREQYRRIKNRYLSENDHDHPSFVCYVEAVSNVYNSRNHW
;
A
#
# COMPACT_ATOMS: atom_id res chain seq x y z
N MET A 1 18.87 -1.91 -11.14
CA MET A 1 17.82 -2.16 -12.16
C MET A 1 16.74 -3.02 -11.54
N TYR A 2 15.46 -2.70 -11.80
CA TYR A 2 14.33 -3.45 -11.23
C TYR A 2 14.22 -4.87 -11.78
N HIS A 3 14.05 -5.84 -10.89
CA HIS A 3 13.76 -7.24 -11.19
C HIS A 3 12.62 -7.74 -10.29
N TYR A 4 11.91 -8.80 -10.70
CA TYR A 4 10.90 -9.41 -9.85
C TYR A 4 11.54 -10.16 -8.70
N LEU A 5 10.94 -10.01 -7.53
CA LEU A 5 11.29 -10.80 -6.36
C LEU A 5 10.56 -12.15 -6.46
N ASP A 6 11.28 -13.18 -6.89
CA ASP A 6 10.69 -14.50 -7.21
C ASP A 6 10.81 -15.51 -6.05
N ASP A 7 11.38 -15.11 -4.91
CA ASP A 7 11.46 -15.95 -3.71
C ASP A 7 10.08 -16.11 -3.06
N LYS A 8 9.42 -17.23 -3.40
CA LYS A 8 8.05 -17.52 -2.93
C LYS A 8 7.96 -17.72 -1.42
N GLU A 9 9.00 -18.27 -0.81
CA GLU A 9 9.03 -18.50 0.65
C GLU A 9 9.12 -17.15 1.38
N PHE A 10 10.04 -16.29 0.95
CA PHE A 10 10.18 -14.95 1.48
C PHE A 10 8.87 -14.14 1.32
N LEU A 11 8.30 -14.11 0.13
CA LEU A 11 7.04 -13.41 -0.16
C LEU A 11 5.88 -13.93 0.70
N SER A 12 5.83 -15.23 0.95
CA SER A 12 4.81 -15.84 1.81
C SER A 12 5.00 -15.44 3.27
N LYS A 13 6.23 -15.53 3.79
CA LYS A 13 6.58 -15.11 5.16
C LYS A 13 6.27 -13.62 5.38
N MET A 14 6.67 -12.76 4.44
CA MET A 14 6.45 -11.32 4.48
C MET A 14 4.95 -10.99 4.54
N ARG A 15 4.12 -11.59 3.67
CA ARG A 15 2.66 -11.40 3.67
C ARG A 15 2.00 -11.94 4.94
N ARG A 16 2.47 -13.06 5.47
CA ARG A 16 1.93 -13.63 6.72
C ARG A 16 2.21 -12.71 7.89
N LEU A 17 3.47 -12.32 8.11
CA LEU A 17 3.84 -11.44 9.22
C LEU A 17 3.09 -10.10 9.15
N SER A 18 3.07 -9.46 7.98
CA SER A 18 2.34 -8.19 7.83
C SER A 18 0.83 -8.37 8.02
N GLY A 19 0.24 -9.49 7.57
CA GLY A 19 -1.17 -9.80 7.82
C GLY A 19 -1.49 -9.97 9.31
N GLU A 20 -0.64 -10.65 10.06
CA GLU A 20 -0.76 -10.80 11.52
C GLU A 20 -0.69 -9.44 12.23
N ILE A 21 0.27 -8.60 11.85
CA ILE A 21 0.38 -7.22 12.37
C ILE A 21 -0.87 -6.40 12.06
N MET A 22 -1.39 -6.47 10.85
CA MET A 22 -2.61 -5.74 10.46
C MET A 22 -3.86 -6.23 11.21
N GLN A 23 -3.96 -7.53 11.47
CA GLN A 23 -5.04 -8.08 12.32
C GLN A 23 -4.96 -7.54 13.76
N ARG A 24 -3.75 -7.50 14.33
CA ARG A 24 -3.52 -6.94 15.67
C ARG A 24 -3.81 -5.44 15.72
N LEU A 25 -3.43 -4.69 14.68
CA LEU A 25 -3.76 -3.27 14.55
C LEU A 25 -5.28 -3.05 14.61
N CYS A 26 -6.07 -3.78 13.80
CA CYS A 26 -7.53 -3.67 13.82
C CYS A 26 -8.12 -4.07 15.18
N HIS A 27 -7.56 -5.10 15.82
CA HIS A 27 -7.96 -5.50 17.17
C HIS A 27 -7.76 -4.35 18.16
N TYR A 28 -6.58 -3.73 18.20
CA TYR A 28 -6.28 -2.63 19.13
C TYR A 28 -7.07 -1.35 18.83
N LEU A 29 -7.35 -1.05 17.57
CA LEU A 29 -8.25 0.05 17.23
C LEU A 29 -9.62 -0.14 17.84
N LYS A 30 -10.14 -1.37 17.82
CA LYS A 30 -11.44 -1.68 18.39
C LYS A 30 -11.42 -1.64 19.91
N GLU A 31 -10.45 -2.33 20.54
CA GLU A 31 -10.42 -2.51 21.99
C GLU A 31 -10.03 -1.21 22.76
N ASP A 32 -9.04 -0.47 22.23
CA ASP A 32 -8.49 0.68 22.94
C ASP A 32 -9.23 1.99 22.56
N HIS A 33 -9.94 2.05 21.40
CA HIS A 33 -10.49 3.29 20.85
C HIS A 33 -11.93 3.17 20.33
N ASP A 34 -12.56 2.00 20.39
CA ASP A 34 -13.88 1.68 19.81
C ASP A 34 -14.00 2.04 18.30
N ILE A 35 -12.89 1.96 17.58
CA ILE A 35 -12.83 2.20 16.13
C ILE A 35 -12.88 0.87 15.39
N GLY A 36 -13.94 0.66 14.57
CA GLY A 36 -14.05 -0.49 13.67
C GLY A 36 -13.29 -0.26 12.38
N ALA A 37 -12.38 -1.18 12.02
CA ALA A 37 -11.60 -1.11 10.81
C ALA A 37 -11.48 -2.47 10.11
N SER A 38 -11.30 -2.43 8.79
CA SER A 38 -10.91 -3.56 7.95
C SER A 38 -9.64 -3.23 7.21
N PHE A 39 -8.87 -4.23 6.79
CA PHE A 39 -7.64 -3.98 6.04
C PHE A 39 -7.57 -4.80 4.75
N TYR A 40 -6.88 -4.25 3.75
CA TYR A 40 -6.72 -4.86 2.44
C TYR A 40 -5.30 -4.63 1.93
N LEU A 41 -4.63 -5.72 1.53
CA LEU A 41 -3.37 -5.60 0.80
C LEU A 41 -3.67 -4.96 -0.57
N VAL A 42 -2.92 -3.92 -0.91
CA VAL A 42 -3.07 -3.16 -2.16
C VAL A 42 -1.73 -3.07 -2.89
N GLY A 43 -1.57 -2.16 -3.80
CA GLY A 43 -0.29 -1.89 -4.47
C GLY A 43 0.27 -3.07 -5.25
N SER A 44 1.59 -3.16 -5.30
CA SER A 44 2.36 -4.20 -5.99
C SER A 44 2.17 -5.58 -5.34
N GLY A 45 2.04 -5.61 -4.01
CA GLY A 45 1.86 -6.83 -3.23
C GLY A 45 0.59 -7.61 -3.59
N ALA A 46 -0.53 -6.90 -3.78
CA ALA A 46 -1.81 -7.50 -4.16
C ALA A 46 -1.87 -7.98 -5.61
N ARG A 47 -1.00 -7.45 -6.48
CA ARG A 47 -1.05 -7.65 -7.92
C ARG A 47 0.02 -8.60 -8.46
N ASN A 48 0.87 -9.15 -7.58
CA ASN A 48 2.05 -9.94 -7.95
C ASN A 48 3.03 -9.13 -8.83
N LEU A 49 3.24 -7.87 -8.47
CA LEU A 49 4.09 -6.90 -9.17
C LEU A 49 5.24 -6.38 -8.28
N ILE A 50 5.63 -7.13 -7.24
CA ILE A 50 6.72 -6.71 -6.35
C ILE A 50 8.03 -6.75 -7.11
N LEU A 51 8.61 -5.58 -7.29
CA LEU A 51 9.91 -5.38 -7.91
C LEU A 51 10.89 -4.86 -6.86
N GLN A 52 12.12 -5.36 -6.93
CA GLN A 52 13.25 -4.88 -6.15
C GLN A 52 14.25 -4.20 -7.06
N ASN A 53 14.80 -3.06 -6.65
CA ASN A 53 15.93 -2.39 -7.31
C ASN A 53 17.18 -2.62 -6.47
N GLU A 54 18.08 -3.44 -6.99
CA GLU A 54 19.30 -3.85 -6.28
C GLU A 54 18.97 -4.46 -4.90
N SER A 55 19.51 -3.92 -3.82
CA SER A 55 19.26 -4.31 -2.43
C SER A 55 18.25 -3.41 -1.70
N ASN A 56 17.54 -2.54 -2.43
CA ASN A 56 16.56 -1.67 -1.79
C ASN A 56 15.43 -2.48 -1.15
N PRO A 57 14.88 -2.02 -0.01
CA PRO A 57 13.74 -2.67 0.60
C PRO A 57 12.53 -2.66 -0.35
N VAL A 58 11.65 -3.65 -0.17
CA VAL A 58 10.37 -3.71 -0.87
C VAL A 58 9.24 -3.30 0.07
N ASP A 59 8.18 -2.72 -0.48
CA ASP A 59 7.08 -2.19 0.30
C ASP A 59 5.83 -3.06 0.14
N LEU A 60 5.14 -3.30 1.25
CA LEU A 60 3.79 -3.85 1.29
C LEU A 60 2.79 -2.77 1.68
N ASP A 61 1.96 -2.39 0.71
CA ASP A 61 0.94 -1.37 0.89
C ASP A 61 -0.37 -1.97 1.41
N TYR A 62 -0.92 -1.42 2.48
CA TYR A 62 -2.23 -1.76 3.00
C TYR A 62 -3.14 -0.53 3.05
N ASN A 63 -4.40 -0.72 2.68
CA ASN A 63 -5.47 0.19 3.07
C ASN A 63 -6.07 -0.31 4.38
N LEU A 64 -6.12 0.57 5.38
CA LEU A 64 -6.85 0.42 6.63
C LEU A 64 -8.14 1.23 6.49
N GLU A 65 -9.24 0.57 6.17
CA GLU A 65 -10.54 1.21 5.98
C GLU A 65 -11.27 1.33 7.32
N ILE A 66 -11.47 2.56 7.77
CA ILE A 66 -12.29 2.86 8.95
C ILE A 66 -13.76 2.69 8.54
N VAL A 67 -14.45 1.75 9.19
CA VAL A 67 -15.85 1.43 8.90
C VAL A 67 -16.81 1.91 10.00
N ARG A 68 -16.27 2.21 11.18
CA ARG A 68 -17.03 2.73 12.32
C ARG A 68 -16.13 3.53 13.25
N CYS A 69 -16.53 4.75 13.59
CA CYS A 69 -15.96 5.58 14.64
C CYS A 69 -17.01 6.59 15.11
N GLU A 70 -16.75 7.27 16.22
CA GLU A 70 -17.64 8.29 16.76
C GLU A 70 -17.67 9.54 15.86
N ASP A 71 -16.50 9.99 15.40
CA ASP A 71 -16.35 11.18 14.56
C ASP A 71 -15.34 10.91 13.43
N PHE A 72 -15.85 10.86 12.18
CA PHE A 72 -15.03 10.73 10.97
C PHE A 72 -14.29 12.01 10.60
N ASP A 73 -14.71 13.17 11.09
CA ASP A 73 -14.10 14.45 10.75
C ASP A 73 -12.86 14.73 11.62
N ASP A 74 -12.74 14.10 12.80
CA ASP A 74 -11.52 14.18 13.59
C ASP A 74 -10.39 13.31 13.01
N CYS A 75 -9.91 13.70 11.82
CA CYS A 75 -8.83 13.04 11.11
C CYS A 75 -7.55 12.91 11.94
N ARG A 76 -7.25 13.91 12.80
CA ARG A 76 -6.07 13.88 13.67
C ARG A 76 -6.19 12.79 14.69
N TYR A 77 -7.31 12.71 15.39
CA TYR A 77 -7.58 11.66 16.36
C TYR A 77 -7.50 10.26 15.72
N LEU A 78 -8.18 10.07 14.58
CA LEU A 78 -8.17 8.80 13.84
C LEU A 78 -6.74 8.36 13.47
N LYS A 79 -5.91 9.29 12.98
CA LYS A 79 -4.52 8.96 12.63
C LYS A 79 -3.68 8.60 13.85
N GLU A 80 -3.84 9.32 14.96
CA GLU A 80 -3.14 9.03 16.20
C GLU A 80 -3.56 7.68 16.82
N CYS A 81 -4.86 7.34 16.79
CA CYS A 81 -5.34 6.04 17.23
C CYS A 81 -4.76 4.91 16.37
N ALA A 82 -4.77 5.07 15.03
CA ALA A 82 -4.18 4.10 14.13
C ALA A 82 -2.67 3.96 14.36
N ARG A 83 -1.94 5.06 14.56
CA ARG A 83 -0.50 5.05 14.86
C ARG A 83 -0.19 4.29 16.15
N LYS A 84 -0.91 4.60 17.24
CA LYS A 84 -0.73 3.93 18.53
C LYS A 84 -1.01 2.44 18.44
N SER A 85 -2.12 2.07 17.79
CA SER A 85 -2.51 0.68 17.58
C SER A 85 -1.54 -0.08 16.68
N PHE A 86 -0.99 0.58 15.66
CA PHE A 86 0.03 -0.01 14.78
C PHE A 86 1.34 -0.23 15.53
N ASN A 87 1.79 0.74 16.31
CA ASN A 87 2.98 0.59 17.15
C ASN A 87 2.83 -0.55 18.16
N LYS A 88 1.66 -0.65 18.81
CA LYS A 88 1.37 -1.75 19.74
C LYS A 88 1.44 -3.12 19.02
N ALA A 89 0.89 -3.23 17.82
CA ALA A 89 0.96 -4.44 17.00
C ALA A 89 2.40 -4.76 16.55
N LEU A 90 3.18 -3.76 16.13
CA LEU A 90 4.60 -3.93 15.78
C LEU A 90 5.44 -4.40 16.98
N ASN A 91 5.22 -3.81 18.16
CA ASN A 91 5.95 -4.14 19.38
C ASN A 91 5.71 -5.58 19.85
N GLU A 92 4.54 -6.19 19.61
CA GLU A 92 4.30 -7.62 19.87
C GLU A 92 5.25 -8.52 19.07
N HIS A 93 5.68 -8.07 17.90
CA HIS A 93 6.66 -8.74 17.06
C HIS A 93 8.11 -8.26 17.29
N GLN A 94 8.36 -7.51 18.36
CA GLN A 94 9.67 -6.92 18.68
C GLN A 94 10.21 -5.97 17.61
N LEU A 95 9.30 -5.38 16.82
CA LEU A 95 9.60 -4.38 15.81
C LEU A 95 9.53 -2.96 16.41
N ARG A 96 10.25 -2.03 15.77
CA ARG A 96 10.26 -0.62 16.19
C ARG A 96 8.99 0.11 15.76
N ASP A 97 8.68 1.19 16.44
CA ASP A 97 7.58 2.09 16.13
C ASP A 97 7.63 2.60 14.68
N CYS A 98 6.45 2.78 14.11
CA CYS A 98 6.28 3.30 12.76
C CYS A 98 6.60 4.80 12.67
N GLU A 99 6.85 5.25 11.45
CA GLU A 99 6.94 6.66 11.08
C GLU A 99 5.60 7.15 10.55
N ASP A 100 5.27 8.41 10.88
CA ASP A 100 4.13 9.11 10.30
C ASP A 100 4.57 9.83 9.02
N SER A 101 4.11 9.36 7.86
CA SER A 101 4.26 10.01 6.57
C SER A 101 3.01 10.84 6.22
N THR A 102 3.08 11.62 5.14
CA THR A 102 1.94 12.45 4.70
C THR A 102 0.68 11.62 4.48
N SER A 103 0.77 10.47 3.82
CA SER A 103 -0.39 9.65 3.42
C SER A 103 -0.44 8.25 4.04
N SER A 104 0.57 7.87 4.82
CA SER A 104 0.67 6.53 5.42
C SER A 104 1.34 6.56 6.79
N LEU A 105 1.21 5.44 7.50
CA LEU A 105 2.06 5.06 8.62
C LEU A 105 2.99 3.97 8.08
N THR A 106 4.30 4.18 8.17
CA THR A 106 5.30 3.29 7.58
C THR A 106 6.11 2.59 8.69
N SER A 107 6.17 1.26 8.69
CA SER A 107 7.03 0.53 9.61
C SER A 107 8.50 0.86 9.35
N LYS A 108 9.37 0.66 10.33
CA LYS A 108 10.81 0.55 10.05
C LYS A 108 11.08 -0.66 9.19
N ARG A 109 12.28 -0.71 8.57
CA ARG A 109 12.71 -1.86 7.78
C ARG A 109 12.71 -3.13 8.61
N ILE A 110 12.14 -4.17 8.07
CA ILE A 110 12.00 -5.49 8.67
C ILE A 110 12.84 -6.45 7.85
N GLN A 111 13.64 -7.26 8.52
CA GLN A 111 14.45 -8.30 7.90
C GLN A 111 14.26 -9.61 8.69
N PHE A 112 14.13 -10.72 7.99
CA PHE A 112 14.10 -12.03 8.65
C PHE A 112 15.51 -12.45 9.08
N THR A 113 15.59 -13.15 10.21
CA THR A 113 16.87 -13.62 10.76
C THR A 113 17.49 -14.78 10.00
N SER A 114 16.73 -15.39 9.09
CA SER A 114 17.18 -16.53 8.28
C SER A 114 16.50 -16.53 6.91
N GLY A 115 17.20 -17.04 5.91
CA GLY A 115 16.73 -17.12 4.52
C GLY A 115 17.16 -15.92 3.70
N ASN A 116 16.22 -15.36 2.94
CA ASN A 116 16.46 -14.19 2.11
C ASN A 116 16.69 -12.93 2.98
N ASP A 117 17.75 -12.18 2.70
CA ASP A 117 18.18 -10.99 3.44
C ASP A 117 17.52 -9.68 2.96
N THR A 118 16.56 -9.77 2.03
CA THR A 118 15.80 -8.61 1.56
C THR A 118 15.03 -7.96 2.72
N GLU A 119 15.21 -6.66 2.88
CA GLU A 119 14.43 -5.84 3.80
C GLU A 119 13.07 -5.47 3.18
N PHE A 120 12.06 -5.31 4.04
CA PHE A 120 10.76 -4.80 3.60
C PHE A 120 10.15 -3.83 4.61
N THR A 121 9.18 -3.03 4.16
CA THR A 121 8.36 -2.14 4.99
C THR A 121 6.88 -2.46 4.84
N ILE A 122 6.10 -2.00 5.81
CA ILE A 122 4.63 -2.08 5.80
C ILE A 122 4.11 -0.65 5.79
N ASP A 123 3.43 -0.28 4.71
CA ASP A 123 2.80 1.02 4.54
C ASP A 123 1.30 0.90 4.78
N VAL A 124 0.79 1.62 5.77
CA VAL A 124 -0.62 1.62 6.15
C VAL A 124 -1.26 2.95 5.79
N CYS A 125 -2.08 2.95 4.75
CA CYS A 125 -2.86 4.09 4.31
C CYS A 125 -4.24 4.04 4.96
N ILE A 126 -4.60 5.04 5.77
CA ILE A 126 -5.91 5.10 6.42
C ILE A 126 -6.92 5.63 5.41
N THR A 127 -8.03 4.91 5.28
CA THR A 127 -9.08 5.22 4.30
C THR A 127 -10.46 5.16 4.93
N CYS A 128 -11.43 5.81 4.30
CA CYS A 128 -12.86 5.62 4.57
C CYS A 128 -13.65 5.69 3.27
N ARG A 129 -14.93 5.37 3.33
CA ARG A 129 -15.88 5.58 2.23
C ARG A 129 -16.90 6.63 2.63
N ASP A 130 -17.29 7.47 1.68
CA ASP A 130 -18.43 8.36 1.84
C ASP A 130 -19.76 7.64 1.51
N GLU A 131 -20.87 8.34 1.68
CA GLU A 131 -22.23 7.83 1.39
C GLU A 131 -22.44 7.42 -0.08
N LYS A 132 -21.57 7.90 -0.99
CA LYS A 132 -21.58 7.57 -2.43
C LYS A 132 -20.59 6.48 -2.80
N ASP A 133 -20.02 5.80 -1.78
CA ASP A 133 -19.00 4.75 -1.95
C ASP A 133 -17.68 5.24 -2.59
N ASN A 134 -17.38 6.54 -2.51
CA ASN A 134 -16.08 7.05 -2.94
C ASN A 134 -15.04 6.81 -1.84
N TYR A 135 -13.86 6.41 -2.25
CA TYR A 135 -12.72 6.27 -1.35
C TYR A 135 -12.08 7.61 -1.02
N HIS A 136 -11.84 7.81 0.27
CA HIS A 136 -11.07 8.93 0.79
C HIS A 136 -9.83 8.41 1.52
N ARG A 137 -8.72 9.14 1.43
CA ARG A 137 -7.48 8.89 2.17
C ARG A 137 -7.29 9.96 3.22
N LEU A 138 -6.87 9.56 4.40
CA LEU A 138 -6.46 10.48 5.43
C LEU A 138 -5.05 11.01 5.12
N ILE A 139 -4.95 12.31 4.95
CA ILE A 139 -3.70 13.03 4.66
C ILE A 139 -3.29 13.85 5.88
N HIS A 140 -1.99 13.89 6.14
CA HIS A 140 -1.37 14.79 7.10
C HIS A 140 -0.36 15.69 6.35
N ASP A 141 -0.81 16.87 5.96
CA ASP A 141 0.07 17.88 5.38
C ASP A 141 0.84 18.60 6.50
N LYS A 142 2.05 18.15 6.76
CA LYS A 142 2.94 18.67 7.81
C LYS A 142 3.37 20.12 7.59
N LYS A 143 3.16 20.67 6.39
CA LYS A 143 3.46 22.06 6.05
C LYS A 143 2.26 22.99 6.21
N SER A 144 1.09 22.43 6.47
CA SER A 144 -0.13 23.18 6.63
C SER A 144 -0.15 23.99 7.92
N TRP A 145 -0.58 25.25 7.85
CA TRP A 145 -0.86 26.15 8.96
C TRP A 145 -2.33 26.12 9.38
N ALA A 146 -3.10 25.17 8.89
CA ALA A 146 -4.51 25.04 9.20
C ALA A 146 -4.75 24.70 10.68
N LEU A 147 -5.88 25.14 11.24
CA LEU A 147 -6.25 24.90 12.65
C LEU A 147 -6.37 23.41 12.99
N ASN A 148 -6.72 22.56 12.02
CA ASN A 148 -6.78 21.11 12.17
C ASN A 148 -5.39 20.43 12.11
N GLY A 149 -4.29 21.20 12.09
CA GLY A 149 -2.91 20.67 12.02
C GLY A 149 -2.59 20.00 10.68
N GLY A 150 -3.35 20.31 9.60
CA GLY A 150 -3.11 19.75 8.27
C GLY A 150 -3.68 18.36 8.04
N TYR A 151 -4.57 17.88 8.91
CA TYR A 151 -5.24 16.59 8.73
C TYR A 151 -6.56 16.74 7.99
N PHE A 152 -6.78 15.95 6.95
CA PHE A 152 -8.02 15.98 6.17
C PHE A 152 -8.22 14.70 5.34
N TRP A 153 -9.46 14.44 4.97
CA TRP A 153 -9.81 13.44 3.99
C TRP A 153 -9.63 13.95 2.56
N ASN A 154 -8.84 13.24 1.77
CA ASN A 154 -8.63 13.53 0.35
C ASN A 154 -9.26 12.43 -0.50
N MET A 155 -10.17 12.81 -1.40
CA MET A 155 -10.84 11.86 -2.28
C MET A 155 -9.85 11.19 -3.24
N ALA A 156 -9.83 9.88 -3.26
CA ALA A 156 -8.99 9.12 -4.17
C ALA A 156 -9.58 9.14 -5.60
N PRO A 157 -8.73 9.25 -6.63
CA PRO A 157 -9.21 9.25 -8.01
C PRO A 157 -9.92 7.94 -8.38
N HIS A 158 -11.01 8.04 -9.12
CA HIS A 158 -11.77 6.87 -9.59
C HIS A 158 -10.96 6.04 -10.60
N SER A 159 -10.76 4.77 -10.30
CA SER A 159 -10.00 3.83 -11.15
C SER A 159 -10.86 2.72 -11.79
N LYS A 160 -12.18 2.93 -11.97
CA LYS A 160 -13.11 1.92 -12.47
C LYS A 160 -12.66 1.31 -13.81
N LYS A 161 -12.33 2.16 -14.79
CA LYS A 161 -11.86 1.71 -16.11
C LYS A 161 -10.54 0.92 -16.04
N LEU A 162 -9.66 1.25 -15.10
CA LEU A 162 -8.41 0.52 -14.88
C LEU A 162 -8.68 -0.88 -14.37
N LYS A 163 -9.59 -1.03 -13.42
CA LYS A 163 -10.00 -2.34 -12.88
C LYS A 163 -10.60 -3.21 -13.98
N GLU A 164 -11.52 -2.68 -14.78
CA GLU A 164 -12.16 -3.40 -15.90
C GLU A 164 -11.10 -3.91 -16.89
N LYS A 165 -10.12 -3.08 -17.27
CA LYS A 165 -9.01 -3.47 -18.16
C LYS A 165 -8.15 -4.58 -17.54
N ALA A 166 -7.76 -4.43 -16.27
CA ALA A 166 -6.94 -5.40 -15.56
C ALA A 166 -7.66 -6.76 -15.43
N ASP A 167 -8.95 -6.74 -15.10
CA ASP A 167 -9.76 -7.95 -14.96
C ASP A 167 -9.93 -8.66 -16.31
N HIS A 168 -10.11 -7.92 -17.40
CA HIS A 168 -10.14 -8.49 -18.75
C HIS A 168 -8.83 -9.19 -19.10
N ILE A 169 -7.67 -8.54 -18.89
CA ILE A 169 -6.35 -9.12 -19.16
C ILE A 169 -6.14 -10.40 -18.35
N LYS A 170 -6.53 -10.41 -17.06
CA LYS A 170 -6.46 -11.61 -16.21
C LYS A 170 -7.33 -12.74 -16.72
N LYS A 171 -8.57 -12.47 -17.12
CA LYS A 171 -9.51 -13.47 -17.70
C LYS A 171 -8.95 -14.09 -18.95
N CYS A 172 -8.19 -13.33 -19.77
CA CYS A 172 -7.52 -13.84 -20.96
C CYS A 172 -6.19 -14.56 -20.67
N GLY A 173 -5.78 -14.72 -19.40
CA GLY A 173 -4.52 -15.37 -19.01
C GLY A 173 -3.27 -14.59 -19.43
N LYS A 174 -3.39 -13.27 -19.68
CA LYS A 174 -2.31 -12.44 -20.23
C LYS A 174 -1.63 -11.54 -19.17
N TRP A 175 -1.73 -11.90 -17.88
CA TRP A 175 -1.18 -11.08 -16.80
C TRP A 175 0.35 -10.94 -16.87
N GLU A 176 1.06 -11.94 -17.38
CA GLU A 176 2.52 -11.89 -17.55
C GLU A 176 2.96 -10.74 -18.50
N LEU A 177 2.13 -10.38 -19.49
CA LEU A 177 2.42 -9.22 -20.33
C LEU A 177 2.39 -7.91 -19.51
N VAL A 178 1.48 -7.80 -18.53
CA VAL A 178 1.43 -6.65 -17.63
C VAL A 178 2.67 -6.62 -16.75
N ARG A 179 3.12 -7.77 -16.21
CA ARG A 179 4.34 -7.86 -15.42
C ARG A 179 5.55 -7.39 -16.23
N GLU A 180 5.70 -7.89 -17.44
CA GLU A 180 6.81 -7.49 -18.32
C GLU A 180 6.78 -5.98 -18.63
N GLN A 181 5.63 -5.43 -19.00
CA GLN A 181 5.47 -4.00 -19.27
C GLN A 181 5.75 -3.16 -18.04
N TYR A 182 5.24 -3.55 -16.86
CA TYR A 182 5.46 -2.83 -15.62
C TYR A 182 6.96 -2.74 -15.28
N ARG A 183 7.70 -3.86 -15.39
CA ARG A 183 9.14 -3.88 -15.18
C ARG A 183 9.88 -2.98 -16.17
N ARG A 184 9.52 -3.03 -17.46
CA ARG A 184 10.12 -2.18 -18.51
C ARG A 184 9.91 -0.70 -18.21
N ILE A 185 8.68 -0.32 -17.85
CA ILE A 185 8.34 1.07 -17.53
C ILE A 185 9.13 1.56 -16.31
N LYS A 186 9.17 0.77 -15.23
CA LYS A 186 9.96 1.11 -14.03
C LYS A 186 11.45 1.30 -14.35
N ASN A 187 12.03 0.41 -15.17
CA ASN A 187 13.42 0.52 -15.58
C ASN A 187 13.68 1.71 -16.52
N ARG A 188 12.73 2.07 -17.38
CA ARG A 188 12.83 3.26 -18.22
C ARG A 188 12.93 4.52 -17.36
N TYR A 189 12.01 4.73 -16.41
CA TYR A 189 12.06 5.88 -15.51
C TYR A 189 13.34 5.91 -14.66
N LEU A 190 13.80 4.74 -14.20
CA LEU A 190 15.09 4.65 -13.50
C LEU A 190 16.26 5.10 -14.37
N SER A 191 16.29 4.73 -15.67
CA SER A 191 17.35 5.15 -16.61
C SER A 191 17.29 6.64 -16.96
N GLU A 192 16.12 7.26 -16.82
CA GLU A 192 15.88 8.69 -17.00
C GLU A 192 16.15 9.49 -15.70
N ASN A 193 16.70 8.84 -14.64
CA ASN A 193 16.92 9.40 -13.30
C ASN A 193 15.63 9.89 -12.59
N ASP A 194 14.47 9.41 -13.00
CA ASP A 194 13.20 9.64 -12.33
C ASP A 194 12.96 8.53 -11.28
N HIS A 195 13.68 8.63 -10.15
CA HIS A 195 13.63 7.65 -9.07
C HIS A 195 12.33 7.70 -8.28
N ASP A 196 11.64 8.84 -8.28
CA ASP A 196 10.43 9.08 -7.48
C ASP A 196 9.14 8.85 -8.28
N HIS A 197 9.26 8.33 -9.51
CA HIS A 197 8.10 8.11 -10.38
C HIS A 197 7.07 7.16 -9.71
N PRO A 198 5.82 7.60 -9.52
CA PRO A 198 4.85 6.83 -8.75
C PRO A 198 4.57 5.45 -9.34
N SER A 199 4.74 4.39 -8.54
CA SER A 199 4.49 3.00 -8.96
C SER A 199 3.08 2.78 -9.50
N PHE A 200 2.09 3.53 -8.99
CA PHE A 200 0.72 3.47 -9.50
C PHE A 200 0.60 3.98 -10.94
N VAL A 201 1.34 5.04 -11.31
CA VAL A 201 1.36 5.57 -12.69
C VAL A 201 1.95 4.53 -13.64
N CYS A 202 3.07 3.90 -13.26
CA CYS A 202 3.66 2.79 -14.02
C CYS A 202 2.68 1.63 -14.22
N TYR A 203 1.89 1.31 -13.20
CA TYR A 203 0.87 0.27 -13.27
C TYR A 203 -0.26 0.65 -14.24
N VAL A 204 -0.77 1.87 -14.17
CA VAL A 204 -1.81 2.39 -15.10
C VAL A 204 -1.31 2.33 -16.54
N GLU A 205 -0.07 2.75 -16.79
CA GLU A 205 0.57 2.69 -18.11
C GLU A 205 0.70 1.24 -18.60
N ALA A 206 1.22 0.34 -17.75
CA ALA A 206 1.40 -1.08 -18.12
C ALA A 206 0.08 -1.75 -18.50
N VAL A 207 -0.96 -1.60 -17.66
CA VAL A 207 -2.30 -2.17 -17.95
C VAL A 207 -2.89 -1.57 -19.23
N SER A 208 -2.75 -0.26 -19.43
CA SER A 208 -3.29 0.41 -20.62
C SER A 208 -2.58 -0.04 -21.89
N ASN A 209 -1.25 -0.16 -21.88
CA ASN A 209 -0.47 -0.62 -23.04
C ASN A 209 -0.85 -2.05 -23.42
N VAL A 210 -0.91 -2.97 -22.45
CA VAL A 210 -1.30 -4.36 -22.70
C VAL A 210 -2.74 -4.45 -23.21
N TYR A 211 -3.68 -3.75 -22.57
CA TYR A 211 -5.08 -3.77 -23.00
C TYR A 211 -5.28 -3.22 -24.41
N ASN A 212 -4.57 -2.15 -24.77
CA ASN A 212 -4.68 -1.54 -26.10
C ASN A 212 -4.09 -2.42 -27.21
N SER A 213 -3.12 -3.28 -26.87
CA SER A 213 -2.54 -4.27 -27.81
C SER A 213 -3.31 -5.60 -27.90
N ARG A 214 -4.49 -5.72 -27.28
CA ARG A 214 -5.23 -6.99 -27.15
C ARG A 214 -5.61 -7.68 -28.46
N ASN A 215 -5.66 -6.96 -29.56
CA ASN A 215 -5.92 -7.54 -30.88
C ASN A 215 -4.72 -8.34 -31.44
N HIS A 216 -3.58 -8.30 -30.75
CA HIS A 216 -2.33 -8.99 -31.13
C HIS A 216 -1.91 -10.08 -30.13
N TRP A 217 -2.83 -10.51 -29.24
CA TRP A 217 -2.55 -11.55 -28.25
C TRP A 217 -2.68 -12.98 -28.82
#